data_3a9617039deddfc43897c908fad04dcc
#
_entry.id   3a9617039deddfc43897c908fad04dcc
#
_cell.length_a   1.000
_cell.length_b   1.000
_cell.length_c   1.000
_cell.angle_alpha   90.00
_cell.angle_beta   90.00
_cell.angle_gamma   90.00
#
_symmetry.space_group_name_H-M   'P 1'
#
loop_
_entity.id
_entity.type
_entity.pdbx_description
1 polymer ?
#
loop_
_entity_poly.entity_id
_entity_poly.type
_entity_poly.pdbx_seq_one_letter_code
_entity_poly.pdbx_strand_id
1 'polypeptide(L)'
;LFDSGVGSLTAGLVAGNSPSPNAETYNGTSWTNISSLGNNTAGRAGAGTSTAALEFGGTPGLGVTEYWNGSSWTELNDLNTGRNVAGGIGTAYTAALCAGGDAPGYVANVESWDGTNWTEVNDLNTARGHIAGVGTQTSAIVAGSAPSGDLVETWDGSSWTEVAELNTGRYGLSGSGASRTDALMFGGTHPSLPNHSANTESWNGSTWTEVNDMATARYYLAGAGSSSSAWAAGGIVTTASAATEEW
;
A
#
# COMPACT_ATOMS: atom_id res chain seq x y z
N LEU A 1 -2.78 -1.52 13.17
CA LEU A 1 -4.00 -1.57 12.37
C LEU A 1 -3.80 -1.00 10.95
N PHE A 2 -2.60 -1.07 10.44
CA PHE A 2 -2.25 -0.70 9.07
C PHE A 2 -1.42 -1.86 8.53
N ASP A 3 -2.09 -2.82 7.94
CA ASP A 3 -1.41 -3.97 7.36
C ASP A 3 -1.03 -3.64 5.92
N SER A 4 0.20 -3.95 5.56
CA SER A 4 0.64 -3.97 4.18
C SER A 4 0.18 -5.26 3.50
N GLY A 5 -0.11 -5.21 2.20
CA GLY A 5 -0.50 -6.36 1.42
C GLY A 5 0.28 -6.46 0.11
N VAL A 6 0.77 -7.65 -0.20
CA VAL A 6 1.49 -7.94 -1.44
C VAL A 6 1.08 -9.28 -2.04
N GLY A 7 1.38 -9.49 -3.32
CA GLY A 7 1.16 -10.76 -4.01
C GLY A 7 0.04 -10.74 -5.05
N SER A 8 -0.65 -11.86 -5.23
CA SER A 8 -1.70 -12.06 -6.22
C SER A 8 -2.99 -12.59 -5.58
N LEU A 9 -4.07 -12.69 -6.36
CA LEU A 9 -5.36 -13.24 -5.89
C LEU A 9 -5.22 -14.62 -5.23
N THR A 10 -4.34 -15.46 -5.71
CA THR A 10 -4.18 -16.85 -5.22
C THR A 10 -2.94 -17.04 -4.35
N ALA A 11 -2.15 -15.98 -4.11
CA ALA A 11 -0.92 -16.05 -3.33
C ALA A 11 -0.62 -14.68 -2.73
N GLY A 12 -1.25 -14.37 -1.60
CA GLY A 12 -1.11 -13.11 -0.88
C GLY A 12 -0.22 -13.22 0.36
N LEU A 13 0.26 -12.07 0.82
CA LEU A 13 0.88 -11.89 2.13
C LEU A 13 0.40 -10.58 2.71
N VAL A 14 0.06 -10.59 3.98
CA VAL A 14 -0.17 -9.39 4.80
C VAL A 14 0.79 -9.41 5.98
N ALA A 15 1.32 -8.24 6.32
CA ALA A 15 2.26 -8.13 7.42
C ALA A 15 2.17 -6.79 8.14
N GLY A 16 2.60 -6.76 9.41
CA GLY A 16 2.73 -5.55 10.21
C GLY A 16 1.41 -5.08 10.82
N ASN A 17 1.15 -5.50 12.03
CA ASN A 17 0.01 -5.05 12.83
C ASN A 17 0.50 -4.70 14.25
N SER A 18 -0.05 -3.67 14.86
CA SER A 18 0.21 -3.34 16.26
C SER A 18 -1.03 -3.64 17.11
N PRO A 19 -0.92 -4.32 18.26
CA PRO A 19 0.31 -4.58 19.02
C PRO A 19 1.04 -5.90 18.69
N SER A 20 0.72 -6.56 17.60
CA SER A 20 1.34 -7.85 17.23
C SER A 20 2.04 -7.76 15.87
N PRO A 21 3.33 -8.14 15.74
CA PRO A 21 4.06 -8.12 14.48
C PRO A 21 3.69 -9.33 13.59
N ASN A 22 2.42 -9.68 13.54
CA ASN A 22 1.94 -10.86 12.84
C ASN A 22 2.10 -10.70 11.33
N ALA A 23 2.26 -11.83 10.66
CA ALA A 23 2.17 -11.94 9.24
C ALA A 23 1.40 -13.21 8.85
N GLU A 24 0.67 -13.12 7.77
CA GLU A 24 -0.15 -14.20 7.24
C GLU A 24 0.01 -14.32 5.74
N THR A 25 -0.01 -15.55 5.24
CA THR A 25 -0.05 -15.82 3.79
C THR A 25 -1.39 -16.39 3.38
N TYR A 26 -1.85 -15.98 2.19
CA TYR A 26 -3.08 -16.44 1.54
C TYR A 26 -2.76 -17.38 0.40
N ASN A 27 -3.45 -18.51 0.31
CA ASN A 27 -3.26 -19.53 -0.73
C ASN A 27 -4.40 -19.57 -1.78
N GLY A 28 -5.23 -18.52 -1.85
CA GLY A 28 -6.43 -18.47 -2.69
C GLY A 28 -7.68 -19.05 -2.04
N THR A 29 -7.59 -19.53 -0.78
CA THR A 29 -8.74 -20.12 -0.06
C THR A 29 -8.73 -19.77 1.42
N SER A 30 -7.55 -19.74 2.03
CA SER A 30 -7.39 -19.51 3.48
C SER A 30 -6.12 -18.76 3.82
N TRP A 31 -6.17 -18.02 4.90
CA TRP A 31 -5.01 -17.37 5.52
C TRP A 31 -4.32 -18.32 6.50
N THR A 32 -3.01 -18.27 6.54
CA THR A 32 -2.17 -19.07 7.45
C THR A 32 -1.14 -18.16 8.11
N ASN A 33 -1.06 -18.21 9.44
CA ASN A 33 -0.02 -17.49 10.18
C ASN A 33 1.36 -18.01 9.80
N ILE A 34 2.28 -17.08 9.60
CA ILE A 34 3.70 -17.35 9.36
C ILE A 34 4.55 -16.70 10.45
N SER A 35 5.87 -16.77 10.34
CA SER A 35 6.78 -16.10 11.30
C SER A 35 6.50 -14.61 11.35
N SER A 36 6.48 -14.05 12.55
CA SER A 36 6.29 -12.62 12.78
C SER A 36 7.51 -11.82 12.34
N LEU A 37 7.29 -10.55 11.99
CA LEU A 37 8.36 -9.58 11.78
C LEU A 37 9.19 -9.38 13.06
N GLY A 38 10.45 -8.98 12.91
CA GLY A 38 11.34 -8.65 14.02
C GLY A 38 10.92 -7.38 14.76
N ASN A 39 10.34 -6.44 14.05
CA ASN A 39 9.91 -5.15 14.59
C ASN A 39 8.39 -5.05 14.69
N ASN A 40 7.89 -4.81 15.91
CA ASN A 40 6.46 -4.62 16.17
C ASN A 40 6.04 -3.17 15.89
N THR A 41 5.62 -2.89 14.67
CA THR A 41 5.15 -1.57 14.26
C THR A 41 3.99 -1.67 13.26
N ALA A 42 3.11 -0.68 13.27
CA ALA A 42 2.03 -0.53 12.32
C ALA A 42 2.35 0.55 11.27
N GLY A 43 1.52 0.69 10.25
CA GLY A 43 1.68 1.73 9.24
C GLY A 43 2.84 1.49 8.30
N ARG A 44 3.21 0.22 8.09
CA ARG A 44 4.22 -0.20 7.12
C ARG A 44 3.70 -0.10 5.70
N ALA A 45 4.62 -0.06 4.79
CA ALA A 45 4.38 -0.22 3.36
C ALA A 45 5.12 -1.46 2.85
N GLY A 46 4.60 -2.10 1.81
CA GLY A 46 5.17 -3.35 1.30
C GLY A 46 5.34 -3.37 -0.20
N ALA A 47 6.21 -4.28 -0.66
CA ALA A 47 6.45 -4.57 -2.07
C ALA A 47 6.85 -6.05 -2.26
N GLY A 48 6.58 -6.61 -3.44
CA GLY A 48 7.01 -7.97 -3.78
C GLY A 48 5.89 -8.98 -3.90
N THR A 49 6.16 -10.22 -3.50
CA THR A 49 5.25 -11.36 -3.62
C THR A 49 5.05 -12.05 -2.28
N SER A 50 4.08 -12.97 -2.18
CA SER A 50 3.84 -13.75 -0.96
C SER A 50 5.01 -14.64 -0.51
N THR A 51 5.98 -14.89 -1.38
CA THR A 51 7.17 -15.72 -1.08
C THR A 51 8.47 -14.93 -1.06
N ALA A 52 8.44 -13.65 -1.47
CA ALA A 52 9.60 -12.75 -1.48
C ALA A 52 9.10 -11.31 -1.35
N ALA A 53 8.92 -10.84 -0.12
CA ALA A 53 8.34 -9.55 0.20
C ALA A 53 9.31 -8.64 0.93
N LEU A 54 9.15 -7.35 0.74
CA LEU A 54 9.80 -6.30 1.48
C LEU A 54 8.74 -5.54 2.27
N GLU A 55 8.98 -5.32 3.57
CA GLU A 55 8.18 -4.50 4.47
C GLU A 55 9.03 -3.38 5.04
N PHE A 56 8.58 -2.14 4.93
CA PHE A 56 9.40 -0.99 5.31
C PHE A 56 8.61 0.14 5.96
N GLY A 57 9.32 0.96 6.73
CA GLY A 57 8.74 2.04 7.49
C GLY A 57 7.99 1.59 8.75
N GLY A 58 7.13 2.43 9.25
CA GLY A 58 6.23 2.13 10.37
C GLY A 58 6.21 3.20 11.46
N THR A 59 5.20 3.10 12.31
CA THR A 59 4.94 4.02 13.42
C THR A 59 5.96 3.84 14.56
N PRO A 60 6.54 4.90 15.16
CA PRO A 60 6.22 6.33 14.98
C PRO A 60 7.12 7.09 13.97
N GLY A 61 7.34 6.58 12.78
CA GLY A 61 8.27 7.13 11.79
C GLY A 61 9.59 6.38 11.77
N LEU A 62 9.52 5.04 11.80
CA LEU A 62 10.69 4.17 11.73
C LEU A 62 11.15 4.01 10.28
N GLY A 63 12.46 3.78 10.10
CA GLY A 63 13.06 3.47 8.81
C GLY A 63 13.19 2.00 8.50
N VAL A 64 12.86 1.12 9.46
CA VAL A 64 13.13 -0.31 9.38
C VAL A 64 12.66 -0.95 8.08
N THR A 65 13.50 -1.82 7.52
CA THR A 65 13.20 -2.60 6.33
C THR A 65 13.45 -4.07 6.62
N GLU A 66 12.47 -4.92 6.37
CA GLU A 66 12.55 -6.35 6.58
C GLU A 66 12.16 -7.12 5.31
N TYR A 67 12.92 -8.15 5.00
CA TYR A 67 12.72 -9.03 3.86
C TYR A 67 12.19 -10.40 4.29
N TRP A 68 11.12 -10.84 3.65
CA TRP A 68 10.55 -12.19 3.74
C TRP A 68 11.08 -13.06 2.60
N ASN A 69 11.69 -14.18 2.93
CA ASN A 69 12.25 -15.11 1.94
C ASN A 69 11.39 -16.36 1.69
N GLY A 70 10.14 -16.35 2.14
CA GLY A 70 9.22 -17.50 2.09
C GLY A 70 9.25 -18.37 3.34
N SER A 71 10.18 -18.13 4.30
CA SER A 71 10.31 -18.91 5.54
C SER A 71 10.66 -18.07 6.77
N SER A 72 11.36 -16.97 6.61
CA SER A 72 11.80 -16.10 7.72
C SER A 72 11.94 -14.65 7.28
N TRP A 73 11.81 -13.74 8.23
CA TRP A 73 12.12 -12.32 8.07
C TRP A 73 13.58 -12.05 8.40
N THR A 74 14.18 -11.12 7.65
CA THR A 74 15.57 -10.66 7.85
C THR A 74 15.59 -9.15 7.71
N GLU A 75 16.19 -8.46 8.68
CA GLU A 75 16.38 -7.01 8.64
C GLU A 75 17.43 -6.65 7.58
N LEU A 76 17.12 -5.63 6.79
CA LEU A 76 17.97 -5.06 5.74
C LEU A 76 18.31 -3.60 6.05
N ASN A 77 18.91 -2.88 5.11
CA ASN A 77 19.22 -1.46 5.26
C ASN A 77 17.94 -0.62 5.29
N ASP A 78 17.87 0.28 6.25
CA ASP A 78 16.71 1.12 6.53
C ASP A 78 16.50 2.23 5.48
N LEU A 79 15.27 2.74 5.41
CA LEU A 79 14.95 4.00 4.73
C LEU A 79 15.86 5.12 5.26
N ASN A 80 16.30 6.02 4.37
CA ASN A 80 17.07 7.21 4.76
C ASN A 80 16.23 8.15 5.63
N THR A 81 14.93 8.23 5.36
CA THR A 81 13.96 8.98 6.17
C THR A 81 12.88 8.05 6.68
N GLY A 82 12.91 7.75 7.98
CA GLY A 82 11.91 6.91 8.63
C GLY A 82 10.52 7.54 8.58
N ARG A 83 9.51 6.78 8.20
CA ARG A 83 8.12 7.24 7.99
C ARG A 83 7.11 6.12 8.09
N ASN A 84 5.87 6.49 8.30
CA ASN A 84 4.73 5.56 8.31
C ASN A 84 3.67 6.00 7.29
N VAL A 85 2.68 5.18 7.04
CA VAL A 85 1.53 5.40 6.13
C VAL A 85 1.91 5.90 4.74
N ALA A 86 3.08 5.48 4.26
CA ALA A 86 3.58 5.73 2.92
C ALA A 86 2.91 4.80 1.89
N GLY A 87 2.97 5.18 0.61
CA GLY A 87 2.64 4.29 -0.51
C GLY A 87 3.80 3.33 -0.79
N GLY A 88 3.58 2.04 -0.56
CA GLY A 88 4.50 0.97 -0.96
C GLY A 88 4.23 0.56 -2.40
N ILE A 89 5.27 0.45 -3.22
CA ILE A 89 5.16 0.17 -4.64
C ILE A 89 6.25 -0.82 -5.06
N GLY A 90 5.87 -1.84 -5.79
CA GLY A 90 6.83 -2.80 -6.36
C GLY A 90 6.29 -4.22 -6.41
N THR A 91 6.60 -4.92 -7.49
CA THR A 91 6.21 -6.32 -7.70
C THR A 91 7.34 -7.29 -7.38
N ALA A 92 8.52 -6.78 -6.99
CA ALA A 92 9.68 -7.56 -6.61
C ALA A 92 10.35 -6.95 -5.36
N TYR A 93 10.80 -7.81 -4.45
CA TYR A 93 11.50 -7.37 -3.23
C TYR A 93 12.84 -6.66 -3.50
N THR A 94 13.38 -6.79 -4.71
CA THR A 94 14.65 -6.14 -5.13
C THR A 94 14.44 -4.79 -5.81
N ALA A 95 13.19 -4.36 -6.02
CA ALA A 95 12.86 -3.14 -6.76
C ALA A 95 11.55 -2.54 -6.22
N ALA A 96 11.65 -1.59 -5.32
CA ALA A 96 10.53 -0.95 -4.66
C ALA A 96 10.65 0.57 -4.60
N LEU A 97 9.53 1.26 -4.43
CA LEU A 97 9.47 2.66 -4.03
C LEU A 97 8.72 2.80 -2.71
N CYS A 98 9.20 3.71 -1.87
CA CYS A 98 8.49 4.23 -0.71
C CYS A 98 8.13 5.69 -1.01
N ALA A 99 6.85 5.99 -1.21
CA ALA A 99 6.41 7.31 -1.65
C ALA A 99 5.58 8.02 -0.58
N GLY A 100 5.91 9.28 -0.28
CA GLY A 100 5.22 10.09 0.72
C GLY A 100 5.27 9.49 2.12
N GLY A 101 4.23 9.71 2.92
CA GLY A 101 4.09 9.21 4.29
C GLY A 101 4.14 10.32 5.33
N ASP A 102 4.25 9.92 6.61
CA ASP A 102 4.36 10.81 7.77
C ASP A 102 5.71 10.62 8.47
N ALA A 103 6.50 11.72 8.54
CA ALA A 103 7.86 11.75 9.12
C ALA A 103 8.16 13.09 9.80
N PRO A 104 7.86 13.27 11.02
CA PRO A 104 6.72 13.94 11.67
C PRO A 104 6.10 15.05 10.79
N GLY A 105 4.91 14.74 10.29
CA GLY A 105 4.18 15.51 9.29
C GLY A 105 4.30 14.89 7.90
N TYR A 106 3.34 15.18 7.04
CA TYR A 106 3.32 14.60 5.70
C TYR A 106 4.51 15.10 4.87
N VAL A 107 5.16 14.16 4.19
CA VAL A 107 6.32 14.41 3.34
C VAL A 107 6.02 14.05 1.88
N ALA A 108 6.78 14.67 0.96
CA ALA A 108 6.74 14.35 -0.46
C ALA A 108 7.83 13.36 -0.87
N ASN A 109 8.80 13.10 0.01
CA ASN A 109 9.98 12.29 -0.27
C ASN A 109 9.64 10.93 -0.86
N VAL A 110 10.39 10.55 -1.89
CA VAL A 110 10.33 9.21 -2.48
C VAL A 110 11.70 8.57 -2.44
N GLU A 111 11.75 7.35 -1.93
CA GLU A 111 12.96 6.54 -1.93
C GLU A 111 12.78 5.30 -2.78
N SER A 112 13.82 4.95 -3.53
CA SER A 112 13.91 3.79 -4.41
C SER A 112 14.86 2.75 -3.84
N TRP A 113 14.44 1.50 -3.78
CA TRP A 113 15.18 0.34 -3.29
C TRP A 113 15.81 -0.43 -4.45
N ASP A 114 17.11 -0.70 -4.40
CA ASP A 114 17.88 -1.41 -5.44
C ASP A 114 18.16 -2.89 -5.11
N GLY A 115 17.54 -3.41 -4.06
CA GLY A 115 17.81 -4.74 -3.49
C GLY A 115 18.83 -4.73 -2.36
N THR A 116 19.48 -3.59 -2.09
CA THR A 116 20.50 -3.43 -1.04
C THR A 116 20.36 -2.13 -0.25
N ASN A 117 20.09 -1.01 -0.93
CA ASN A 117 20.00 0.31 -0.33
C ASN A 117 18.81 1.10 -0.83
N TRP A 118 18.31 1.97 0.04
CA TRP A 118 17.38 3.02 -0.34
C TRP A 118 18.13 4.25 -0.84
N THR A 119 17.65 4.84 -1.92
CA THR A 119 18.21 6.07 -2.51
C THR A 119 17.07 7.02 -2.80
N GLU A 120 17.21 8.28 -2.39
CA GLU A 120 16.22 9.31 -2.67
C GLU A 120 16.14 9.59 -4.18
N VAL A 121 14.94 9.67 -4.69
CA VAL A 121 14.60 9.98 -6.08
C VAL A 121 13.70 11.21 -6.13
N ASN A 122 13.17 11.60 -7.29
CA ASN A 122 12.31 12.78 -7.39
C ASN A 122 11.03 12.62 -6.55
N ASP A 123 10.74 13.64 -5.77
CA ASP A 123 9.62 13.72 -4.84
C ASP A 123 8.25 13.80 -5.52
N LEU A 124 7.19 13.44 -4.80
CA LEU A 124 5.83 13.76 -5.16
C LEU A 124 5.66 15.30 -5.29
N ASN A 125 4.75 15.74 -6.15
CA ASN A 125 4.43 17.17 -6.26
C ASN A 125 3.75 17.71 -4.98
N THR A 126 3.03 16.86 -4.26
CA THR A 126 2.32 17.23 -3.03
C THR A 126 2.66 16.28 -1.89
N ALA A 127 3.14 16.84 -0.75
CA ALA A 127 3.41 16.09 0.48
C ALA A 127 2.12 15.49 1.04
N ARG A 128 2.09 14.17 1.27
CA ARG A 128 0.89 13.45 1.69
C ARG A 128 1.18 12.05 2.25
N GLY A 129 0.28 11.57 3.09
CA GLY A 129 0.32 10.23 3.66
C GLY A 129 -1.05 9.57 3.63
N HIS A 130 -1.15 8.36 4.16
CA HIS A 130 -2.34 7.50 4.09
C HIS A 130 -2.79 7.22 2.65
N ILE A 131 -1.83 7.05 1.77
CA ILE A 131 -2.01 6.86 0.33
C ILE A 131 -1.85 5.40 -0.06
N ALA A 132 -2.50 5.00 -1.14
CA ALA A 132 -2.22 3.72 -1.79
C ALA A 132 -1.22 3.92 -2.92
N GLY A 133 -0.27 2.99 -3.04
CA GLY A 133 0.68 2.93 -4.14
C GLY A 133 0.63 1.59 -4.84
N VAL A 134 0.61 1.58 -6.17
CA VAL A 134 0.62 0.36 -6.98
C VAL A 134 1.51 0.51 -8.22
N GLY A 135 1.89 -0.62 -8.81
CA GLY A 135 2.72 -0.67 -10.00
C GLY A 135 4.13 -1.18 -9.73
N THR A 136 5.07 -0.71 -10.54
CA THR A 136 6.49 -1.10 -10.48
C THR A 136 7.38 0.10 -10.14
N GLN A 137 8.63 -0.16 -9.80
CA GLN A 137 9.64 0.88 -9.54
C GLN A 137 9.81 1.90 -10.70
N THR A 138 9.45 1.54 -11.92
CA THR A 138 9.58 2.41 -13.11
C THR A 138 8.25 2.85 -13.71
N SER A 139 7.13 2.37 -13.18
CA SER A 139 5.79 2.70 -13.68
C SER A 139 4.76 2.53 -12.56
N ALA A 140 4.46 3.59 -11.86
CA ALA A 140 3.64 3.55 -10.65
C ALA A 140 2.56 4.63 -10.63
N ILE A 141 1.59 4.43 -9.77
CA ILE A 141 0.56 5.41 -9.43
C ILE A 141 0.37 5.44 -7.92
N VAL A 142 0.21 6.62 -7.36
CA VAL A 142 -0.22 6.83 -5.97
C VAL A 142 -1.52 7.59 -5.96
N ALA A 143 -2.44 7.18 -5.12
CA ALA A 143 -3.77 7.78 -5.01
C ALA A 143 -4.20 7.98 -3.57
N GLY A 144 -5.06 8.97 -3.35
CA GLY A 144 -5.55 9.36 -2.04
C GLY A 144 -4.62 10.33 -1.33
N SER A 145 -5.10 10.87 -0.23
CA SER A 145 -4.34 11.82 0.59
C SER A 145 -5.12 12.16 1.86
N ALA A 146 -4.45 12.29 2.98
CA ALA A 146 -5.00 13.03 4.09
C ALA A 146 -4.46 14.47 4.04
N PRO A 147 -5.32 15.51 4.19
CA PRO A 147 -6.76 15.45 4.43
C PRO A 147 -7.65 15.59 3.17
N SER A 148 -7.11 15.90 1.98
CA SER A 148 -7.91 16.26 0.77
C SER A 148 -8.54 15.05 0.06
N GLY A 149 -7.88 13.91 0.04
CA GLY A 149 -8.46 12.62 -0.34
C GLY A 149 -8.41 12.25 -1.82
N ASP A 150 -8.40 13.18 -2.75
CA ASP A 150 -8.65 12.95 -4.18
C ASP A 150 -7.40 12.90 -5.07
N LEU A 151 -6.28 13.44 -4.60
CA LEU A 151 -5.05 13.58 -5.39
C LEU A 151 -4.51 12.26 -5.93
N VAL A 152 -4.07 12.30 -7.19
CA VAL A 152 -3.44 11.17 -7.87
C VAL A 152 -2.20 11.64 -8.63
N GLU A 153 -1.09 10.92 -8.46
CA GLU A 153 0.13 11.14 -9.24
C GLU A 153 0.63 9.84 -9.85
N THR A 154 1.18 9.93 -11.06
CA THR A 154 1.81 8.81 -11.77
C THR A 154 3.30 9.02 -11.91
N TRP A 155 4.07 7.95 -11.80
CA TRP A 155 5.52 7.86 -11.93
C TRP A 155 5.92 7.19 -13.23
N ASP A 156 6.82 7.79 -14.00
CA ASP A 156 7.31 7.27 -15.27
C ASP A 156 8.71 6.64 -15.20
N GLY A 157 9.25 6.49 -13.99
CA GLY A 157 10.62 6.04 -13.74
C GLY A 157 11.59 7.20 -13.50
N SER A 158 11.15 8.46 -13.71
CA SER A 158 12.00 9.65 -13.52
C SER A 158 11.26 10.82 -12.86
N SER A 159 9.97 10.97 -13.08
CA SER A 159 9.19 12.10 -12.56
C SER A 159 7.77 11.72 -12.18
N TRP A 160 7.22 12.44 -11.20
CA TRP A 160 5.81 12.37 -10.83
C TRP A 160 5.00 13.41 -11.60
N THR A 161 3.84 13.02 -12.06
CA THR A 161 2.90 13.90 -12.79
C THR A 161 1.51 13.75 -12.18
N GLU A 162 0.90 14.88 -11.82
CA GLU A 162 -0.51 14.92 -11.42
C GLU A 162 -1.40 14.53 -12.60
N VAL A 163 -2.39 13.69 -12.33
CA VAL A 163 -3.35 13.20 -13.31
C VAL A 163 -4.78 13.40 -12.78
N ALA A 164 -5.79 12.87 -13.47
CA ALA A 164 -7.18 12.99 -13.03
C ALA A 164 -7.34 12.43 -11.60
N GLU A 165 -8.00 13.21 -10.75
CA GLU A 165 -8.29 12.89 -9.37
C GLU A 165 -9.31 11.74 -9.25
N LEU A 166 -9.33 11.07 -8.08
CA LEU A 166 -10.37 10.10 -7.74
C LEU A 166 -11.76 10.77 -7.81
N ASN A 167 -12.77 10.07 -8.32
CA ASN A 167 -14.15 10.57 -8.33
C ASN A 167 -14.70 10.82 -6.92
N THR A 168 -14.22 10.01 -5.96
CA THR A 168 -14.53 10.20 -4.54
C THR A 168 -13.23 10.25 -3.73
N GLY A 169 -12.90 11.44 -3.24
CA GLY A 169 -11.70 11.67 -2.44
C GLY A 169 -11.71 10.88 -1.13
N ARG A 170 -10.60 10.16 -0.83
CA ARG A 170 -10.46 9.33 0.38
C ARG A 170 -9.00 9.03 0.71
N TYR A 171 -8.74 8.69 1.97
CA TYR A 171 -7.44 8.25 2.46
C TYR A 171 -7.56 6.94 3.23
N GLY A 172 -6.44 6.28 3.51
CA GLY A 172 -6.45 4.95 4.13
C GLY A 172 -7.14 3.91 3.25
N LEU A 173 -7.15 4.14 1.95
CA LEU A 173 -7.59 3.21 0.91
C LEU A 173 -6.45 2.23 0.61
N SER A 174 -6.77 1.19 -0.12
CA SER A 174 -5.77 0.28 -0.67
C SER A 174 -5.95 0.17 -2.19
N GLY A 175 -5.03 -0.52 -2.84
CA GLY A 175 -5.07 -0.69 -4.28
C GLY A 175 -4.40 -1.95 -4.77
N SER A 176 -4.64 -2.23 -6.05
CA SER A 176 -3.96 -3.27 -6.82
C SER A 176 -3.75 -2.79 -8.25
N GLY A 177 -2.78 -3.34 -8.96
CA GLY A 177 -2.51 -2.92 -10.32
C GLY A 177 -1.08 -3.17 -10.75
N ALA A 178 -0.89 -3.15 -12.06
CA ALA A 178 0.39 -3.52 -12.66
C ALA A 178 1.29 -2.32 -12.99
N SER A 179 0.73 -1.12 -13.14
CA SER A 179 1.47 0.04 -13.65
C SER A 179 0.74 1.36 -13.44
N ARG A 180 1.38 2.46 -13.82
CA ARG A 180 0.79 3.81 -13.85
C ARG A 180 -0.43 3.99 -14.75
N THR A 181 -0.74 3.02 -15.59
CA THR A 181 -1.88 3.08 -16.55
C THR A 181 -2.95 2.03 -16.26
N ASP A 182 -2.80 1.26 -15.20
CA ASP A 182 -3.68 0.15 -14.86
C ASP A 182 -3.70 -0.04 -13.34
N ALA A 183 -4.74 0.44 -12.69
CA ALA A 183 -4.90 0.37 -11.24
C ALA A 183 -6.36 0.24 -10.81
N LEU A 184 -6.55 -0.36 -9.66
CA LEU A 184 -7.81 -0.43 -8.93
C LEU A 184 -7.59 0.15 -7.54
N MET A 185 -8.44 1.08 -7.10
CA MET A 185 -8.39 1.68 -5.76
C MET A 185 -9.70 1.42 -5.04
N PHE A 186 -9.65 0.94 -3.82
CA PHE A 186 -10.83 0.51 -3.06
C PHE A 186 -10.76 0.86 -1.58
N GLY A 187 -11.95 1.02 -0.99
CA GLY A 187 -12.11 1.36 0.41
C GLY A 187 -11.65 2.78 0.77
N GLY A 188 -11.31 2.96 2.03
CA GLY A 188 -10.84 4.24 2.55
C GLY A 188 -11.90 5.01 3.34
N THR A 189 -11.55 6.22 3.74
CA THR A 189 -12.42 7.13 4.48
C THR A 189 -12.12 8.59 4.10
N HIS A 190 -13.07 9.47 4.40
CA HIS A 190 -12.89 10.92 4.26
C HIS A 190 -13.75 11.63 5.33
N PRO A 191 -13.30 12.77 5.90
CA PRO A 191 -14.06 13.47 6.95
C PRO A 191 -15.48 13.88 6.56
N SER A 192 -15.76 14.07 5.27
CA SER A 192 -17.10 14.41 4.76
C SER A 192 -18.01 13.21 4.54
N LEU A 193 -17.49 11.98 4.62
CA LEU A 193 -18.31 10.77 4.49
C LEU A 193 -18.90 10.41 5.85
N PRO A 194 -20.20 10.07 5.90
CA PRO A 194 -20.85 9.67 7.14
C PRO A 194 -20.33 8.34 7.71
N ASN A 195 -19.73 7.52 6.84
CA ASN A 195 -19.12 6.22 7.14
C ASN A 195 -17.88 6.03 6.27
N HIS A 196 -17.14 4.95 6.49
CA HIS A 196 -16.06 4.53 5.60
C HIS A 196 -16.61 4.22 4.21
N SER A 197 -15.74 4.22 3.21
CA SER A 197 -16.12 3.96 1.82
C SER A 197 -16.01 2.47 1.47
N ALA A 198 -16.95 1.98 0.67
CA ALA A 198 -16.85 0.73 -0.06
C ALA A 198 -16.45 0.96 -1.52
N ASN A 199 -16.42 2.22 -1.97
CA ASN A 199 -16.20 2.57 -3.37
C ASN A 199 -14.95 1.93 -3.93
N THR A 200 -15.08 1.44 -5.15
CA THR A 200 -13.99 0.88 -5.94
C THR A 200 -13.93 1.59 -7.28
N GLU A 201 -12.77 2.14 -7.60
CA GLU A 201 -12.53 2.86 -8.85
C GLU A 201 -11.38 2.21 -9.63
N SER A 202 -11.58 2.05 -10.94
CA SER A 202 -10.61 1.52 -11.87
C SER A 202 -10.00 2.65 -12.72
N TRP A 203 -8.68 2.64 -12.86
CA TRP A 203 -7.87 3.56 -13.65
C TRP A 203 -7.42 2.92 -14.95
N ASN A 204 -7.64 3.60 -16.08
CA ASN A 204 -7.27 3.11 -17.42
C ASN A 204 -6.08 3.87 -18.05
N GLY A 205 -5.39 4.69 -17.28
CA GLY A 205 -4.30 5.55 -17.76
C GLY A 205 -4.74 6.98 -18.10
N SER A 206 -6.04 7.27 -18.07
CA SER A 206 -6.58 8.62 -18.39
C SER A 206 -7.74 9.03 -17.50
N THR A 207 -8.60 8.11 -17.11
CA THR A 207 -9.82 8.39 -16.33
C THR A 207 -10.08 7.31 -15.29
N TRP A 208 -10.71 7.71 -14.19
CA TRP A 208 -11.27 6.83 -13.19
C TRP A 208 -12.71 6.46 -13.57
N THR A 209 -13.04 5.21 -13.37
CA THR A 209 -14.39 4.67 -13.57
C THR A 209 -14.80 3.91 -12.33
N GLU A 210 -15.95 4.24 -11.74
CA GLU A 210 -16.53 3.50 -10.64
C GLU A 210 -16.95 2.09 -11.11
N VAL A 211 -16.55 1.08 -10.36
CA VAL A 211 -16.83 -0.33 -10.65
C VAL A 211 -17.56 -0.97 -9.47
N ASN A 212 -17.69 -2.29 -9.42
CA ASN A 212 -18.37 -2.94 -8.30
C ASN A 212 -17.67 -2.65 -6.97
N ASP A 213 -18.43 -2.14 -6.02
CA ASP A 213 -17.97 -1.82 -4.68
C ASP A 213 -17.62 -3.07 -3.85
N MET A 214 -16.83 -2.87 -2.80
CA MET A 214 -16.70 -3.86 -1.74
C MET A 214 -18.06 -4.11 -1.07
N ALA A 215 -18.29 -5.34 -0.60
CA ALA A 215 -19.49 -5.66 0.18
C ALA A 215 -19.52 -4.93 1.53
N THR A 216 -18.35 -4.60 2.09
CA THR A 216 -18.24 -3.93 3.38
C THR A 216 -17.31 -2.72 3.30
N ALA A 217 -17.85 -1.54 3.60
CA ALA A 217 -17.07 -0.29 3.69
C ALA A 217 -16.04 -0.37 4.82
N ARG A 218 -14.77 -0.11 4.52
CA ARG A 218 -13.65 -0.17 5.48
C ARG A 218 -12.44 0.63 5.00
N TYR A 219 -11.59 1.00 5.93
CA TYR A 219 -10.36 1.74 5.68
C TYR A 219 -9.16 1.09 6.36
N TYR A 220 -7.94 1.46 5.99
CA TYR A 220 -6.70 0.85 6.45
C TYR A 220 -6.68 -0.67 6.26
N LEU A 221 -7.05 -1.08 5.08
CA LEU A 221 -7.09 -2.47 4.63
C LEU A 221 -5.86 -2.77 3.77
N ALA A 222 -5.48 -4.02 3.74
CA ALA A 222 -4.49 -4.53 2.82
C ALA A 222 -5.12 -4.89 1.47
N GLY A 223 -4.37 -4.75 0.39
CA GLY A 223 -4.80 -5.18 -0.94
C GLY A 223 -3.63 -5.53 -1.83
N ALA A 224 -3.86 -6.49 -2.72
CA ALA A 224 -2.91 -6.87 -3.76
C ALA A 224 -3.60 -7.57 -4.93
N GLY A 225 -2.85 -7.81 -6.01
CA GLY A 225 -3.33 -8.43 -7.23
C GLY A 225 -3.15 -7.53 -8.45
N SER A 226 -4.00 -7.73 -9.46
CA SER A 226 -4.10 -6.87 -10.64
C SER A 226 -5.36 -6.00 -10.55
N SER A 227 -5.55 -5.09 -11.50
CA SER A 227 -6.76 -4.27 -11.63
C SER A 227 -8.03 -5.08 -11.94
N SER A 228 -7.90 -6.32 -12.39
CA SER A 228 -9.01 -7.21 -12.76
C SER A 228 -9.08 -8.49 -11.92
N SER A 229 -8.16 -8.69 -10.99
CA SER A 229 -8.07 -9.89 -10.15
C SER A 229 -7.31 -9.56 -8.87
N ALA A 230 -8.04 -9.10 -7.86
CA ALA A 230 -7.54 -8.52 -6.63
C ALA A 230 -8.21 -9.10 -5.40
N TRP A 231 -7.59 -8.93 -4.25
CA TRP A 231 -8.19 -9.13 -2.95
C TRP A 231 -8.02 -7.90 -2.05
N ALA A 232 -8.97 -7.75 -1.13
CA ALA A 232 -8.92 -6.80 -0.03
C ALA A 232 -9.09 -7.55 1.29
N ALA A 233 -8.20 -7.36 2.24
CA ALA A 233 -8.22 -8.05 3.51
C ALA A 233 -8.07 -7.11 4.70
N GLY A 234 -8.67 -7.47 5.83
CA GLY A 234 -8.56 -6.73 7.08
C GLY A 234 -9.24 -5.36 7.04
N GLY A 235 -8.61 -4.38 7.68
CA GLY A 235 -9.09 -3.01 7.80
C GLY A 235 -10.01 -2.77 8.99
N ILE A 236 -10.58 -1.57 9.05
CA ILE A 236 -11.47 -1.12 10.12
C ILE A 236 -12.86 -0.81 9.54
N VAL A 237 -13.90 -1.36 10.15
CA VAL A 237 -15.31 -0.98 9.97
C VAL A 237 -15.70 -0.06 11.15
N THR A 238 -16.04 -0.61 12.30
CA THR A 238 -16.14 0.06 13.61
C THR A 238 -15.06 -0.45 14.55
N THR A 239 -14.58 -1.65 14.30
CA THR A 239 -13.47 -2.35 14.94
C THR A 239 -12.64 -3.03 13.85
N ALA A 240 -11.50 -3.61 14.22
CA ALA A 240 -10.68 -4.38 13.29
C ALA A 240 -11.50 -5.53 12.68
N SER A 241 -11.39 -5.70 11.37
CA SER A 241 -12.05 -6.74 10.59
C SER A 241 -11.04 -7.81 10.16
N ALA A 242 -11.49 -9.07 10.09
CA ALA A 242 -10.74 -10.18 9.50
C ALA A 242 -11.31 -10.59 8.12
N ALA A 243 -12.25 -9.81 7.57
CA ALA A 243 -12.89 -10.12 6.29
C ALA A 243 -11.92 -10.01 5.11
N THR A 244 -12.04 -10.92 4.17
CA THR A 244 -11.37 -10.87 2.86
C THR A 244 -12.45 -10.87 1.77
N GLU A 245 -12.24 -10.03 0.77
CA GLU A 245 -13.10 -9.92 -0.41
C GLU A 245 -12.23 -10.02 -1.67
N GLU A 246 -12.78 -10.56 -2.74
CA GLU A 246 -12.08 -10.80 -4.02
C GLU A 246 -12.87 -10.20 -5.19
N TRP A 247 -12.13 -9.73 -6.21
CA TRP A 247 -12.62 -9.29 -7.51
C TRP A 247 -12.24 -10.24 -8.63
#